data_b87552f661c24560c78ea1d950709dcb
#
_entry.id   b87552f661c24560c78ea1d950709dcb
#
_cell.length_a   1.000
_cell.length_b   1.000
_cell.length_c   1.000
_cell.angle_alpha   90.00
_cell.angle_beta   90.00
_cell.angle_gamma   90.00
#
_symmetry.space_group_name_H-M   'P 1'
#
loop_
_entity.id
_entity.type
_entity.pdbx_description
1 polymer ?
#
loop_
_entity_poly.entity_id
_entity_poly.type
_entity_poly.pdbx_seq_one_letter_code
_entity_poly.pdbx_strand_id
1 'polypeptide(L)'
;MKNLSMFLGSGMLLSLLTVMAAQSAAQGSSPNVKTAESPFACNRLALTPEQRKRHFDELGPQLRSLKKSFRELPNGYEFEFPSDSHSIQLVTEWAIGERACCPFFDIDVRMQREGGSLWLALTGREGVKQFIEGDGAAWIRR
;
A
#
# COMPACT_ATOMS: atom_id res chain seq x y z
N MET A 1 22.66 -2.50 -70.47
CA MET A 1 21.75 -1.71 -71.31
C MET A 1 21.05 -0.74 -70.39
N LYS A 2 21.57 0.50 -70.31
CA LYS A 2 20.97 1.80 -70.77
C LYS A 2 19.67 2.07 -69.98
N ASN A 3 19.45 3.18 -69.29
CA ASN A 3 19.82 4.62 -69.41
C ASN A 3 19.55 5.23 -68.04
N LEU A 4 20.36 5.99 -67.45
CA LEU A 4 20.75 7.41 -67.43
C LEU A 4 19.59 8.35 -67.84
N SER A 5 19.04 9.08 -66.87
CA SER A 5 18.50 10.41 -67.12
C SER A 5 18.57 11.25 -65.85
N MET A 6 19.35 12.24 -65.97
CA MET A 6 19.66 13.34 -65.08
C MET A 6 18.65 14.44 -65.35
N PHE A 7 18.00 14.99 -64.31
CA PHE A 7 17.36 16.30 -64.38
C PHE A 7 17.75 17.15 -63.17
N LEU A 8 18.49 18.16 -63.46
CA LEU A 8 18.72 19.36 -62.61
C LEU A 8 17.40 20.17 -62.58
N GLY A 9 17.04 20.67 -61.43
CA GLY A 9 15.99 21.67 -61.26
C GLY A 9 16.24 22.53 -60.03
N SER A 10 16.67 23.73 -60.33
CA SER A 10 16.95 24.89 -59.49
C SER A 10 15.93 25.22 -58.40
N GLY A 11 16.41 25.57 -57.25
CA GLY A 11 16.15 26.81 -56.55
C GLY A 11 14.77 27.06 -55.96
N MET A 12 14.67 27.10 -54.62
CA MET A 12 13.96 28.19 -53.97
C MET A 12 14.28 28.16 -52.45
N LEU A 13 15.03 29.15 -52.00
CA LEU A 13 15.20 29.50 -50.60
C LEU A 13 13.84 29.94 -50.06
N LEU A 14 13.28 29.21 -49.12
CA LEU A 14 12.22 29.71 -48.22
C LEU A 14 12.76 29.73 -46.81
N SER A 15 12.99 30.92 -46.30
CA SER A 15 13.28 31.22 -44.91
C SER A 15 12.12 30.81 -44.03
N LEU A 16 12.31 29.75 -43.27
CA LEU A 16 11.39 29.37 -42.20
C LEU A 16 11.81 30.10 -40.93
N LEU A 17 11.05 31.13 -40.57
CA LEU A 17 11.04 31.75 -39.25
C LEU A 17 10.60 30.70 -38.22
N THR A 18 11.53 30.21 -37.42
CA THR A 18 11.24 29.39 -36.24
C THR A 18 10.69 30.28 -35.14
N VAL A 19 9.38 30.24 -34.97
CA VAL A 19 8.69 30.77 -33.78
C VAL A 19 8.97 29.81 -32.62
N MET A 20 9.91 30.18 -31.76
CA MET A 20 10.09 29.53 -30.46
C MET A 20 8.91 29.89 -29.55
N ALA A 21 7.94 29.03 -29.48
CA ALA A 21 6.91 29.09 -28.43
C ALA A 21 7.55 28.69 -27.11
N ALA A 22 7.81 29.66 -26.24
CA ALA A 22 8.19 29.41 -24.85
C ALA A 22 7.01 28.81 -24.13
N GLN A 23 7.03 27.48 -23.92
CA GLN A 23 6.09 26.81 -23.02
C GLN A 23 6.53 27.12 -21.59
N SER A 24 5.89 28.11 -20.97
CA SER A 24 5.92 28.32 -19.52
C SER A 24 5.27 27.10 -18.88
N ALA A 25 6.07 26.16 -18.37
CA ALA A 25 5.63 25.12 -17.46
C ALA A 25 5.19 25.80 -16.16
N ALA A 26 3.90 26.04 -16.02
CA ALA A 26 3.32 26.36 -14.73
C ALA A 26 3.47 25.13 -13.84
N GLN A 27 4.52 25.12 -13.02
CA GLN A 27 4.67 24.17 -11.91
C GLN A 27 3.63 24.53 -10.87
N GLY A 28 2.47 23.89 -11.00
CA GLY A 28 1.45 23.89 -9.96
C GLY A 28 2.01 23.18 -8.74
N SER A 29 2.52 23.94 -7.78
CA SER A 29 2.79 23.46 -6.44
C SER A 29 1.45 23.07 -5.84
N SER A 30 1.13 21.79 -5.85
CA SER A 30 0.02 21.26 -5.06
C SER A 30 0.24 21.66 -3.61
N PRO A 31 -0.74 22.28 -2.95
CA PRO A 31 -0.62 22.59 -1.53
C PRO A 31 -0.38 21.27 -0.79
N ASN A 32 0.72 21.20 -0.05
CA ASN A 32 1.03 20.08 0.83
C ASN A 32 0.00 20.09 1.97
N VAL A 33 -1.15 19.46 1.71
CA VAL A 33 -2.16 19.21 2.74
C VAL A 33 -1.54 18.20 3.67
N LYS A 34 -0.95 18.66 4.77
CA LYS A 34 -0.61 17.80 5.91
C LYS A 34 -1.93 17.22 6.40
N THR A 35 -2.24 16.01 5.98
CA THR A 35 -3.33 15.24 6.58
C THR A 35 -3.01 15.12 8.07
N ALA A 36 -3.92 15.58 8.91
CA ALA A 36 -3.76 15.45 10.35
C ALA A 36 -3.59 13.97 10.69
N GLU A 37 -2.53 13.65 11.41
CA GLU A 37 -2.26 12.28 11.83
C GLU A 37 -3.35 11.79 12.78
N SER A 38 -3.86 10.58 12.54
CA SER A 38 -4.83 9.94 13.43
C SER A 38 -4.20 9.59 14.78
N PRO A 39 -4.96 9.66 15.89
CA PRO A 39 -4.45 9.21 17.19
C PRO A 39 -4.16 7.71 17.17
N PHE A 40 -3.27 7.23 18.05
CA PHE A 40 -3.06 5.81 18.30
C PHE A 40 -4.22 5.25 19.12
N ALA A 41 -5.37 5.13 18.47
CA ALA A 41 -6.58 4.57 19.06
C ALA A 41 -7.45 4.01 17.94
N CYS A 42 -7.90 2.76 18.10
CA CYS A 42 -8.79 2.15 17.13
C CYS A 42 -10.21 2.73 17.26
N ASN A 43 -10.69 3.35 16.20
CA ASN A 43 -12.07 3.83 16.13
C ASN A 43 -13.01 2.67 15.77
N ARG A 44 -13.46 1.94 16.77
CA ARG A 44 -14.39 0.81 16.57
C ARG A 44 -15.71 1.22 15.93
N LEU A 45 -16.12 2.50 16.03
CA LEU A 45 -17.34 3.03 15.43
C LEU A 45 -17.22 3.29 13.93
N ALA A 46 -16.01 3.20 13.36
CA ALA A 46 -15.81 3.21 11.92
C ALA A 46 -16.37 1.95 11.23
N LEU A 47 -16.65 0.91 12.01
CA LEU A 47 -17.27 -0.35 11.54
C LEU A 47 -18.74 -0.41 11.94
N THR A 48 -19.58 -1.02 11.09
CA THR A 48 -20.96 -1.35 11.51
C THR A 48 -20.97 -2.33 12.67
N PRO A 49 -22.09 -2.51 13.41
CA PRO A 49 -22.16 -3.49 14.49
C PRO A 49 -21.77 -4.91 14.03
N GLU A 50 -22.21 -5.33 12.85
CA GLU A 50 -21.92 -6.64 12.27
C GLU A 50 -20.44 -6.79 11.93
N GLN A 51 -19.87 -5.75 11.28
CA GLN A 51 -18.44 -5.73 10.97
C GLN A 51 -17.58 -5.74 12.23
N ARG A 52 -17.98 -5.03 13.28
CA ARG A 52 -17.28 -5.04 14.57
C ARG A 52 -17.25 -6.44 15.19
N LYS A 53 -18.41 -7.08 15.26
CA LYS A 53 -18.49 -8.45 15.76
C LYS A 53 -17.59 -9.37 14.95
N ARG A 54 -17.70 -9.31 13.63
CA ARG A 54 -16.90 -10.13 12.72
C ARG A 54 -15.39 -9.87 12.91
N HIS A 55 -14.99 -8.62 12.97
CA HIS A 55 -13.57 -8.22 13.05
C HIS A 55 -12.94 -8.59 14.41
N PHE A 56 -13.58 -8.20 15.52
CA PHE A 56 -12.99 -8.34 16.85
C PHE A 56 -13.30 -9.66 17.53
N ASP A 57 -14.51 -10.19 17.36
CA ASP A 57 -14.96 -11.35 18.12
C ASP A 57 -14.75 -12.67 17.36
N GLU A 58 -14.62 -12.61 16.01
CA GLU A 58 -14.46 -13.80 15.18
C GLU A 58 -13.08 -13.83 14.51
N LEU A 59 -12.79 -12.88 13.60
CA LEU A 59 -11.54 -12.87 12.81
C LEU A 59 -10.28 -12.72 13.67
N GLY A 60 -10.28 -11.77 14.58
CA GLY A 60 -9.11 -11.51 15.43
C GLY A 60 -8.68 -12.74 16.23
N PRO A 61 -9.57 -13.41 17.01
CA PRO A 61 -9.23 -14.65 17.71
C PRO A 61 -8.81 -15.78 16.78
N GLN A 62 -9.49 -15.95 15.62
CA GLN A 62 -9.18 -16.99 14.66
C GLN A 62 -7.79 -16.81 14.05
N LEU A 63 -7.43 -15.60 13.65
CA LEU A 63 -6.10 -15.29 13.10
C LEU A 63 -4.99 -15.48 14.16
N ARG A 64 -5.22 -15.06 15.40
CA ARG A 64 -4.24 -15.32 16.47
C ARG A 64 -3.99 -16.82 16.66
N SER A 65 -5.03 -17.65 16.50
CA SER A 65 -4.91 -19.11 16.55
C SER A 65 -4.16 -19.70 15.36
N LEU A 66 -4.33 -19.13 14.17
CA LEU A 66 -3.66 -19.57 12.93
C LEU A 66 -2.21 -19.07 12.80
N LYS A 67 -1.86 -18.03 13.55
CA LYS A 67 -0.53 -17.43 13.50
C LYS A 67 0.56 -18.47 13.83
N LYS A 68 1.48 -18.69 12.91
CA LYS A 68 2.62 -19.60 13.08
C LYS A 68 3.77 -18.98 13.85
N SER A 69 4.11 -17.74 13.50
CA SER A 69 5.21 -17.01 14.08
C SER A 69 4.97 -15.50 13.97
N PHE A 70 5.83 -14.71 14.58
CA PHE A 70 5.92 -13.29 14.33
C PHE A 70 7.37 -12.83 14.37
N ARG A 71 7.65 -11.71 13.72
CA ARG A 71 8.96 -11.04 13.74
C ARG A 71 8.77 -9.57 14.10
N GLU A 72 9.67 -9.08 14.91
CA GLU A 72 9.78 -7.68 15.21
C GLU A 72 10.42 -6.93 14.04
N LEU A 73 9.86 -5.77 13.71
CA LEU A 73 10.37 -4.84 12.71
C LEU A 73 10.81 -3.54 13.40
N PRO A 74 11.63 -2.70 12.76
CA PRO A 74 12.04 -1.43 13.35
C PRO A 74 10.86 -0.54 13.76
N ASN A 75 9.76 -0.56 13.01
CA ASN A 75 8.58 0.29 13.16
C ASN A 75 7.27 -0.49 13.32
N GLY A 76 7.32 -1.74 13.79
CA GLY A 76 6.14 -2.59 13.98
C GLY A 76 6.46 -4.06 14.08
N TYR A 77 5.55 -4.89 13.57
CA TYR A 77 5.64 -6.35 13.60
C TYR A 77 5.11 -6.96 12.32
N GLU A 78 5.61 -8.14 11.95
CA GLU A 78 4.99 -8.98 10.92
C GLU A 78 4.66 -10.36 11.47
N PHE A 79 3.54 -10.91 11.00
CA PHE A 79 2.96 -12.15 11.47
C PHE A 79 2.87 -13.15 10.33
N GLU A 80 3.29 -14.38 10.60
CA GLU A 80 3.28 -15.48 9.63
C GLU A 80 2.02 -16.32 9.77
N PHE A 81 1.41 -16.64 8.63
CA PHE A 81 0.21 -17.48 8.53
C PHE A 81 0.40 -18.61 7.51
N PRO A 82 -0.45 -19.66 7.56
CA PRO A 82 -0.61 -20.56 6.43
C PRO A 82 -0.98 -19.81 5.16
N SER A 83 -0.58 -20.31 4.00
CA SER A 83 -0.84 -19.68 2.71
C SER A 83 -1.94 -20.39 1.89
N ASP A 84 -2.80 -21.17 2.55
CA ASP A 84 -3.99 -21.72 1.93
C ASP A 84 -5.06 -20.64 1.70
N SER A 85 -5.99 -20.93 0.77
CA SER A 85 -7.01 -19.96 0.36
C SER A 85 -7.86 -19.44 1.51
N HIS A 86 -8.14 -20.28 2.51
CA HIS A 86 -8.94 -19.88 3.67
C HIS A 86 -8.18 -18.85 4.53
N SER A 87 -6.92 -19.14 4.85
CA SER A 87 -6.07 -18.23 5.62
C SER A 87 -5.86 -16.88 4.90
N ILE A 88 -5.68 -16.91 3.58
CA ILE A 88 -5.54 -15.70 2.76
C ILE A 88 -6.82 -14.85 2.84
N GLN A 89 -8.00 -15.46 2.73
CA GLN A 89 -9.28 -14.75 2.84
C GLN A 89 -9.44 -14.10 4.22
N LEU A 90 -9.17 -14.84 5.29
CA LEU A 90 -9.30 -14.33 6.66
C LEU A 90 -8.36 -13.16 6.94
N VAL A 91 -7.08 -13.28 6.54
CA VAL A 91 -6.10 -12.20 6.72
C VAL A 91 -6.49 -10.95 5.94
N THR A 92 -6.94 -11.13 4.70
CA THR A 92 -7.36 -10.00 3.85
C THR A 92 -8.62 -9.33 4.39
N GLU A 93 -9.63 -10.10 4.79
CA GLU A 93 -10.87 -9.59 5.40
C GLU A 93 -10.55 -8.79 6.68
N TRP A 94 -9.69 -9.34 7.53
CA TRP A 94 -9.27 -8.65 8.76
C TRP A 94 -8.52 -7.36 8.46
N ALA A 95 -7.59 -7.36 7.51
CA ALA A 95 -6.82 -6.18 7.12
C ALA A 95 -7.71 -5.03 6.60
N ILE A 96 -8.80 -5.36 5.88
CA ILE A 96 -9.80 -4.36 5.45
C ILE A 96 -10.47 -3.70 6.66
N GLY A 97 -10.90 -4.47 7.65
CA GLY A 97 -11.50 -3.96 8.87
C GLY A 97 -10.51 -3.14 9.70
N GLU A 98 -9.28 -3.61 9.85
CA GLU A 98 -8.22 -2.93 10.59
C GLU A 98 -7.88 -1.58 9.98
N ARG A 99 -7.77 -1.51 8.64
CA ARG A 99 -7.55 -0.24 7.93
C ARG A 99 -8.64 0.79 8.21
N ALA A 100 -9.88 0.33 8.39
CA ALA A 100 -11.00 1.24 8.67
C ALA A 100 -10.98 1.74 10.11
N CYS A 101 -10.69 0.86 11.08
CA CYS A 101 -10.75 1.23 12.49
C CYS A 101 -9.43 1.77 13.07
N CYS A 102 -8.28 1.37 12.55
CA CYS A 102 -6.94 1.75 13.02
C CYS A 102 -6.12 2.36 11.87
N PRO A 103 -6.49 3.55 11.36
CA PRO A 103 -5.95 4.14 10.13
C PRO A 103 -4.49 4.61 10.24
N PHE A 104 -3.88 4.49 11.41
CA PHE A 104 -2.47 4.80 11.66
C PHE A 104 -1.51 3.66 11.31
N PHE A 105 -2.03 2.48 10.94
CA PHE A 105 -1.20 1.39 10.45
C PHE A 105 -0.92 1.50 8.96
N ASP A 106 0.32 1.24 8.59
CA ASP A 106 0.69 0.76 7.27
C ASP A 106 0.53 -0.76 7.27
N ILE A 107 -0.39 -1.27 6.46
CA ILE A 107 -0.74 -2.70 6.42
C ILE A 107 -0.21 -3.30 5.12
N ASP A 108 0.67 -4.30 5.23
CA ASP A 108 1.18 -5.07 4.10
C ASP A 108 0.78 -6.54 4.22
N VAL A 109 0.08 -7.04 3.21
CA VAL A 109 -0.28 -8.47 3.08
C VAL A 109 0.54 -9.06 1.94
N ARG A 110 1.52 -9.89 2.28
CA ARG A 110 2.49 -10.43 1.34
C ARG A 110 2.39 -11.95 1.26
N MET A 111 2.08 -12.44 0.08
CA MET A 111 2.17 -13.86 -0.25
C MET A 111 3.53 -14.16 -0.88
N GLN A 112 4.27 -15.07 -0.31
CA GLN A 112 5.52 -15.51 -0.88
C GLN A 112 5.26 -16.40 -2.10
N ARG A 113 6.18 -16.30 -3.08
CA ARG A 113 6.11 -17.11 -4.30
C ARG A 113 6.13 -18.60 -3.99
N GLU A 114 5.66 -19.41 -4.94
CA GLU A 114 5.75 -20.87 -4.91
C GLU A 114 5.05 -21.52 -3.69
N GLY A 115 3.94 -20.91 -3.25
CA GLY A 115 3.19 -21.40 -2.10
C GLY A 115 3.87 -21.18 -0.75
N GLY A 116 4.86 -20.29 -0.68
CA GLY A 116 5.51 -19.90 0.56
C GLY A 116 4.56 -19.20 1.53
N SER A 117 5.06 -18.77 2.68
CA SER A 117 4.24 -18.21 3.77
C SER A 117 3.47 -16.96 3.36
N LEU A 118 2.30 -16.80 3.98
CA LEU A 118 1.53 -15.55 4.01
C LEU A 118 2.01 -14.71 5.19
N TRP A 119 2.32 -13.46 4.93
CA TRP A 119 2.78 -12.50 5.93
C TRP A 119 1.83 -11.30 6.00
N LEU A 120 1.52 -10.89 7.21
CA LEU A 120 0.81 -9.64 7.51
C LEU A 120 1.75 -8.75 8.31
N ALA A 121 2.15 -7.62 7.76
CA ALA A 121 2.92 -6.63 8.49
C ALA A 121 2.01 -5.47 8.94
N LEU A 122 2.17 -5.08 10.19
CA LEU A 122 1.57 -3.89 10.80
C LEU A 122 2.72 -2.99 11.21
N THR A 123 2.88 -1.90 10.49
CA THR A 123 3.94 -0.91 10.70
C THR A 123 3.36 0.49 10.71
N GLY A 124 4.19 1.50 10.85
CA GLY A 124 3.76 2.89 10.72
C GLY A 124 4.77 3.85 11.33
N ARG A 125 4.31 5.06 11.66
CA ARG A 125 5.11 6.10 12.25
C ARG A 125 5.56 5.74 13.67
N GLU A 126 6.48 6.53 14.21
CA GLU A 126 6.93 6.40 15.60
C GLU A 126 5.76 6.32 16.57
N GLY A 127 5.78 5.35 17.49
CA GLY A 127 4.71 5.05 18.44
C GLY A 127 3.83 3.85 18.05
N VAL A 128 3.78 3.46 16.77
CA VAL A 128 2.97 2.30 16.32
C VAL A 128 3.44 1.00 16.98
N LYS A 129 4.74 0.79 17.06
CA LYS A 129 5.29 -0.41 17.69
C LYS A 129 4.87 -0.51 19.16
N GLN A 130 4.98 0.58 19.91
CA GLN A 130 4.57 0.65 21.31
C GLN A 130 3.07 0.44 21.47
N PHE A 131 2.26 0.93 20.52
CA PHE A 131 0.82 0.64 20.50
C PHE A 131 0.55 -0.86 20.36
N ILE A 132 1.26 -1.58 19.46
CA ILE A 132 1.12 -3.03 19.31
C ILE A 132 1.56 -3.75 20.58
N GLU A 133 2.62 -3.32 21.24
CA GLU A 133 3.11 -3.88 22.50
C GLU A 133 2.11 -3.71 23.65
N GLY A 134 1.36 -2.64 23.66
CA GLY A 134 0.30 -2.37 24.62
C GLY A 134 -1.03 -3.01 24.21
N ASP A 135 -1.75 -2.35 23.34
CA ASP A 135 -3.13 -2.73 22.98
C ASP A 135 -3.18 -3.99 22.11
N GLY A 136 -2.16 -4.19 21.28
CA GLY A 136 -2.00 -5.36 20.41
C GLY A 136 -1.25 -6.53 21.04
N ALA A 137 -0.95 -6.51 22.34
CA ALA A 137 -0.09 -7.50 23.01
C ALA A 137 -0.49 -8.97 22.77
N ALA A 138 -1.77 -9.26 22.55
CA ALA A 138 -2.24 -10.60 22.23
C ALA A 138 -1.70 -11.15 20.90
N TRP A 139 -1.24 -10.30 20.00
CA TRP A 139 -0.68 -10.69 18.71
C TRP A 139 0.79 -11.10 18.79
N ILE A 140 1.54 -10.55 19.74
CA ILE A 140 2.98 -10.79 19.94
C ILE A 140 3.28 -11.77 21.08
N ARG A 141 2.26 -12.38 21.66
CA ARG A 141 2.41 -13.52 22.60
C ARG A 141 2.54 -14.83 21.81
N ARG A 142 3.39 -15.70 22.30
CA ARG A 142 3.54 -17.08 21.81
C ARG A 142 2.46 -17.96 22.42
#